data_750e618a674971ec1f0bcdb4b4064740
#
_entry.id   750e618a674971ec1f0bcdb4b4064740
#
_cell.length_a   1.000
_cell.length_b   1.000
_cell.length_c   1.000
_cell.angle_alpha   90.00
_cell.angle_beta   90.00
_cell.angle_gamma   90.00
#
_symmetry.space_group_name_H-M   'P 1'
#
loop_
_entity.id
_entity.type
_entity.pdbx_description
1 polymer ?
#
loop_
_entity_poly.entity_id
_entity_poly.type
_entity_poly.pdbx_seq_one_letter_code
_entity_poly.pdbx_strand_id
1 'polypeptide(L)'
;MATVFKNLLSNDVATTRTLLNEAIPITGSIVSGTYMDANIKNYAHEMFQSVYDYPYLSSSANHIFDISYGYTTGSSSDVQHEKKMNIYNQMAQVLVGYSPAGNIRKFDQDGSFTGGTKHKDCVFINYSRLLVKDEIKKGSYTLTVNGGSSQITLADHGAQNDYRVNSPTGEYGILYTSSLASPGTGVG
;
A
#
# COMPACT_ATOMS: atom_id res chain seq x y z
N MET A 1 1.63 27.34 -43.93
CA MET A 1 1.15 28.08 -42.74
C MET A 1 1.90 27.55 -41.53
N ALA A 2 2.66 28.41 -40.84
CA ALA A 2 3.34 27.98 -39.62
C ALA A 2 2.29 27.80 -38.51
N THR A 3 2.30 26.63 -37.87
CA THR A 3 1.42 26.36 -36.74
C THR A 3 1.92 27.17 -35.54
N VAL A 4 1.15 28.15 -35.12
CA VAL A 4 1.47 28.97 -33.95
C VAL A 4 0.85 28.26 -32.72
N PHE A 5 1.69 27.75 -31.85
CA PHE A 5 1.26 27.23 -30.56
C PHE A 5 1.12 28.37 -29.54
N LYS A 6 -0.02 28.44 -28.90
CA LYS A 6 -0.24 29.38 -27.80
C LYS A 6 0.29 28.74 -26.52
N ASN A 7 1.20 29.45 -25.83
CA ASN A 7 1.61 29.01 -24.49
C ASN A 7 0.44 29.14 -23.51
N LEU A 8 0.26 28.11 -22.68
CA LEU A 8 -0.69 28.17 -21.57
C LEU A 8 -0.22 29.20 -20.55
N LEU A 9 -1.10 30.08 -20.17
CA LEU A 9 -0.90 31.02 -19.08
C LEU A 9 -1.25 30.35 -17.76
N SER A 10 -0.76 30.88 -16.65
CA SER A 10 -1.09 30.38 -15.30
C SER A 10 -2.61 30.32 -15.01
N ASN A 11 -3.37 31.15 -15.68
CA ASN A 11 -4.85 31.18 -15.56
C ASN A 11 -5.53 30.12 -16.44
N ASP A 12 -4.82 29.52 -17.38
CA ASP A 12 -5.35 28.44 -18.23
C ASP A 12 -5.21 27.05 -17.55
N VAL A 13 -4.47 27.00 -16.44
CA VAL A 13 -4.24 25.79 -15.66
C VAL A 13 -4.95 25.98 -14.31
N ALA A 14 -6.16 25.50 -14.19
CA ALA A 14 -6.85 25.38 -12.91
C ALA A 14 -6.56 23.98 -12.33
N THR A 15 -5.74 23.90 -11.30
CA THR A 15 -5.62 22.68 -10.50
C THR A 15 -6.81 22.64 -9.54
N THR A 16 -7.90 22.07 -9.96
CA THR A 16 -9.00 21.73 -9.06
C THR A 16 -8.61 20.42 -8.37
N ARG A 17 -8.14 20.52 -7.14
CA ARG A 17 -8.16 19.40 -6.21
C ARG A 17 -9.61 19.25 -5.75
N THR A 18 -10.42 18.64 -6.58
CA THR A 18 -11.72 18.16 -6.14
C THR A 18 -11.43 16.99 -5.22
N LEU A 19 -11.62 17.19 -3.93
CA LEU A 19 -11.76 16.09 -2.98
C LEU A 19 -13.08 15.36 -3.31
N LEU A 20 -13.08 14.64 -4.41
CA LEU A 20 -14.07 13.59 -4.66
C LEU A 20 -13.80 12.40 -3.74
N ASN A 21 -12.70 12.44 -3.01
CA ASN A 21 -12.20 11.39 -2.17
C ASN A 21 -12.66 11.65 -0.75
N GLU A 22 -13.60 10.86 -0.30
CA GLU A 22 -13.96 10.79 1.11
C GLU A 22 -13.00 9.80 1.79
N ALA A 23 -12.15 10.28 2.71
CA ALA A 23 -11.34 9.41 3.52
C ALA A 23 -12.24 8.63 4.48
N ILE A 24 -12.18 7.29 4.42
CA ILE A 24 -12.97 6.42 5.27
C ILE A 24 -12.04 5.78 6.31
N PRO A 25 -12.38 5.85 7.60
CA PRO A 25 -11.66 5.10 8.62
C PRO A 25 -11.86 3.59 8.40
N ILE A 26 -10.78 2.83 8.35
CA ILE A 26 -10.83 1.36 8.30
C ILE A 26 -10.99 0.81 9.72
N THR A 27 -11.99 1.24 10.43
CA THR A 27 -12.30 0.78 11.79
C THR A 27 -13.78 0.41 11.92
N GLY A 28 -14.48 0.30 10.81
CA GLY A 28 -15.88 -0.06 10.79
C GLY A 28 -16.12 -1.57 10.71
N SER A 29 -17.36 -1.98 10.92
CA SER A 29 -17.79 -3.37 10.80
C SER A 29 -17.61 -4.00 9.40
N ILE A 30 -17.37 -3.17 8.37
CA ILE A 30 -17.24 -3.62 6.97
C ILE A 30 -15.85 -4.24 6.70
N VAL A 31 -14.79 -3.70 7.32
CA VAL A 31 -13.42 -4.15 7.13
C VAL A 31 -12.76 -4.66 8.41
N SER A 32 -13.50 -4.69 9.50
CA SER A 32 -13.10 -5.31 10.77
C SER A 32 -13.57 -6.76 10.80
N GLY A 33 -12.67 -7.68 11.02
CA GLY A 33 -13.02 -9.09 11.10
C GLY A 33 -11.81 -10.00 11.24
N THR A 34 -12.09 -11.25 11.60
CA THR A 34 -11.11 -12.34 11.53
C THR A 34 -11.41 -13.15 10.28
N TYR A 35 -10.42 -13.23 9.40
CA TYR A 35 -10.56 -13.94 8.13
C TYR A 35 -10.05 -15.37 8.28
N MET A 36 -10.91 -16.33 8.00
CA MET A 36 -10.66 -17.77 8.06
C MET A 36 -10.32 -18.28 6.65
N ASP A 37 -9.77 -19.48 6.56
CA ASP A 37 -9.40 -20.10 5.28
C ASP A 37 -10.53 -20.11 4.24
N ALA A 38 -11.79 -20.30 4.70
CA ALA A 38 -12.95 -20.27 3.83
C ALA A 38 -13.21 -18.91 3.17
N ASN A 39 -12.71 -17.82 3.78
CA ASN A 39 -12.83 -16.45 3.28
C ASN A 39 -11.69 -16.07 2.34
N ILE A 40 -10.65 -16.90 2.25
CA ILE A 40 -9.44 -16.61 1.51
C ILE A 40 -9.40 -17.45 0.24
N LYS A 41 -9.44 -16.80 -0.91
CA LYS A 41 -9.24 -17.46 -2.19
C LYS A 41 -7.75 -17.45 -2.53
N ASN A 42 -7.13 -18.63 -2.49
CA ASN A 42 -5.75 -18.82 -2.94
C ASN A 42 -5.70 -19.03 -4.46
N TYR A 43 -4.73 -18.42 -5.10
CA TYR A 43 -4.46 -18.64 -6.52
C TYR A 43 -3.32 -19.67 -6.68
N ALA A 44 -3.37 -20.45 -7.77
CA ALA A 44 -2.44 -21.56 -7.99
C ALA A 44 -0.95 -21.19 -8.00
N HIS A 45 -0.63 -19.92 -8.25
CA HIS A 45 0.75 -19.42 -8.23
C HIS A 45 1.22 -18.97 -6.83
N GLU A 46 0.38 -19.04 -5.79
CA GLU A 46 0.70 -18.74 -4.38
C GLU A 46 1.28 -17.35 -4.07
N MET A 47 1.21 -16.41 -5.02
CA MET A 47 1.74 -15.06 -4.85
C MET A 47 0.66 -14.02 -4.60
N PHE A 48 -0.59 -14.44 -4.73
CA PHE A 48 -1.74 -13.58 -4.69
C PHE A 48 -2.89 -14.30 -3.99
N GLN A 49 -3.54 -13.60 -3.07
CA GLN A 49 -4.71 -14.08 -2.34
C GLN A 49 -5.77 -12.99 -2.34
N SER A 50 -7.03 -13.37 -2.49
CA SER A 50 -8.16 -12.46 -2.34
C SER A 50 -8.94 -12.81 -1.09
N VAL A 51 -9.27 -11.81 -0.28
CA VAL A 51 -9.97 -11.97 0.99
C VAL A 51 -11.38 -11.40 0.90
N TYR A 52 -12.34 -12.15 1.41
CA TYR A 52 -13.78 -11.86 1.37
C TYR A 52 -14.36 -11.80 2.79
N ASP A 53 -15.47 -11.08 2.95
CA ASP A 53 -16.20 -10.98 4.22
C ASP A 53 -16.95 -12.28 4.60
N TYR A 54 -17.33 -13.07 3.59
CA TYR A 54 -17.95 -14.40 3.73
C TYR A 54 -17.14 -15.45 2.97
N PRO A 55 -17.40 -16.74 3.16
CA PRO A 55 -16.79 -17.79 2.34
C PRO A 55 -16.87 -17.45 0.85
N TYR A 56 -15.75 -17.44 0.16
CA TYR A 56 -15.65 -16.88 -1.20
C TYR A 56 -16.51 -17.62 -2.25
N LEU A 57 -16.98 -18.83 -1.94
CA LEU A 57 -17.94 -19.58 -2.77
C LEU A 57 -19.39 -19.20 -2.49
N SER A 58 -19.65 -18.36 -1.50
CA SER A 58 -21.00 -17.87 -1.17
C SER A 58 -21.41 -16.77 -2.14
N SER A 59 -22.69 -16.74 -2.53
CA SER A 59 -23.28 -15.65 -3.30
C SER A 59 -23.29 -14.31 -2.56
N SER A 60 -23.10 -14.33 -1.23
CA SER A 60 -23.06 -13.14 -0.37
C SER A 60 -21.64 -12.62 -0.13
N ALA A 61 -20.62 -13.25 -0.71
CA ALA A 61 -19.24 -12.88 -0.52
C ALA A 61 -18.91 -11.55 -1.24
N ASN A 62 -18.43 -10.58 -0.46
CA ASN A 62 -17.91 -9.33 -1.01
C ASN A 62 -16.38 -9.34 -0.88
N HIS A 63 -15.70 -8.94 -1.92
CA HIS A 63 -14.25 -8.78 -1.93
C HIS A 63 -13.83 -7.60 -1.06
N ILE A 64 -12.92 -7.84 -0.11
CA ILE A 64 -12.46 -6.83 0.85
C ILE A 64 -11.08 -6.29 0.48
N PHE A 65 -10.10 -7.18 0.33
CA PHE A 65 -8.74 -6.81 -0.06
C PHE A 65 -8.00 -7.97 -0.73
N ASP A 66 -6.94 -7.61 -1.42
CA ASP A 66 -5.99 -8.56 -1.99
C ASP A 66 -4.66 -8.48 -1.26
N ILE A 67 -3.99 -9.63 -1.14
CA ILE A 67 -2.63 -9.73 -0.61
C ILE A 67 -1.72 -10.22 -1.72
N SER A 68 -0.59 -9.56 -1.90
CA SER A 68 0.51 -10.06 -2.73
C SER A 68 1.85 -9.91 -2.00
N TYR A 69 2.86 -10.67 -2.42
CA TYR A 69 4.17 -10.67 -1.83
C TYR A 69 5.24 -10.48 -2.91
N GLY A 70 6.21 -9.65 -2.61
CA GLY A 70 7.35 -9.41 -3.49
C GLY A 70 8.63 -9.09 -2.72
N TYR A 71 9.77 -9.31 -3.36
CA TYR A 71 11.09 -9.02 -2.80
C TYR A 71 12.08 -8.51 -3.85
N THR A 72 13.16 -7.83 -3.39
CA THR A 72 14.20 -7.28 -4.28
C THR A 72 15.30 -8.28 -4.63
N THR A 73 15.58 -9.23 -3.73
CA THR A 73 16.64 -10.22 -3.87
C THR A 73 16.18 -11.52 -3.26
N GLY A 74 16.16 -12.58 -4.04
CA GLY A 74 15.79 -13.90 -3.58
C GLY A 74 16.78 -14.95 -4.08
N SER A 75 16.57 -16.20 -3.66
CA SER A 75 17.34 -17.33 -4.17
C SER A 75 16.91 -17.66 -5.59
N SER A 76 17.85 -17.86 -6.49
CA SER A 76 17.59 -18.32 -7.86
C SER A 76 16.93 -19.71 -7.93
N SER A 77 16.87 -20.43 -6.80
CA SER A 77 16.18 -21.72 -6.68
C SER A 77 14.68 -21.60 -6.43
N ASP A 78 14.16 -20.40 -6.14
CA ASP A 78 12.71 -20.17 -6.02
C ASP A 78 12.08 -20.19 -7.41
N VAL A 79 11.16 -21.13 -7.65
CA VAL A 79 10.47 -21.33 -8.94
C VAL A 79 9.72 -20.06 -9.40
N GLN A 80 9.36 -19.18 -8.47
CA GLN A 80 8.64 -17.95 -8.77
C GLN A 80 9.46 -16.68 -8.49
N HIS A 81 10.77 -16.83 -8.42
CA HIS A 81 11.70 -15.76 -8.09
C HIS A 81 11.48 -14.48 -8.91
N GLU A 82 11.53 -14.61 -10.23
CA GLU A 82 11.36 -13.45 -11.13
C GLU A 82 10.00 -12.78 -10.98
N LYS A 83 8.94 -13.56 -10.78
CA LYS A 83 7.59 -13.03 -10.60
C LYS A 83 7.45 -12.23 -9.30
N LYS A 84 8.03 -12.73 -8.20
CA LYS A 84 8.04 -12.01 -6.92
C LYS A 84 8.87 -10.74 -6.98
N MET A 85 10.01 -10.76 -7.69
CA MET A 85 10.79 -9.55 -7.96
C MET A 85 10.01 -8.54 -8.83
N ASN A 86 9.28 -9.02 -9.83
CA ASN A 86 8.45 -8.15 -10.66
C ASN A 86 7.31 -7.51 -9.88
N ILE A 87 6.67 -8.24 -8.96
CA ILE A 87 5.65 -7.67 -8.05
C ILE A 87 6.25 -6.53 -7.24
N TYR A 88 7.40 -6.75 -6.58
CA TYR A 88 8.07 -5.71 -5.82
C TYR A 88 8.39 -4.49 -6.67
N ASN A 89 9.00 -4.69 -7.84
CA ASN A 89 9.42 -3.62 -8.73
C ASN A 89 8.22 -2.82 -9.26
N GLN A 90 7.14 -3.48 -9.66
CA GLN A 90 5.92 -2.81 -10.13
C GLN A 90 5.27 -1.97 -9.02
N MET A 91 5.16 -2.53 -7.81
CA MET A 91 4.63 -1.80 -6.66
C MET A 91 5.53 -0.62 -6.29
N ALA A 92 6.85 -0.81 -6.31
CA ALA A 92 7.80 0.26 -6.04
C ALA A 92 7.73 1.38 -7.08
N GLN A 93 7.63 1.06 -8.36
CA GLN A 93 7.47 2.06 -9.42
C GLN A 93 6.24 2.95 -9.21
N VAL A 94 5.11 2.34 -8.85
CA VAL A 94 3.84 3.06 -8.66
C VAL A 94 3.86 3.84 -7.36
N LEU A 95 4.26 3.21 -6.24
CA LEU A 95 4.09 3.78 -4.91
C LEU A 95 5.22 4.72 -4.50
N VAL A 96 6.48 4.44 -4.89
CA VAL A 96 7.64 5.24 -4.46
C VAL A 96 8.43 5.85 -5.61
N GLY A 97 8.18 5.42 -6.85
CA GLY A 97 8.71 6.02 -8.07
C GLY A 97 10.20 5.79 -8.31
N TYR A 98 10.83 6.74 -8.99
CA TYR A 98 12.22 6.64 -9.42
C TYR A 98 13.12 7.61 -8.66
N SER A 99 14.36 7.21 -8.51
CA SER A 99 15.43 8.11 -8.03
C SER A 99 15.82 9.13 -9.11
N PRO A 100 16.53 10.21 -8.77
CA PRO A 100 17.06 11.14 -9.77
C PRO A 100 17.98 10.50 -10.83
N ALA A 101 18.59 9.35 -10.50
CA ALA A 101 19.42 8.56 -11.41
C ALA A 101 18.61 7.60 -12.31
N GLY A 102 17.27 7.64 -12.27
CA GLY A 102 16.39 6.80 -13.08
C GLY A 102 16.22 5.37 -12.58
N ASN A 103 16.72 5.02 -11.39
CA ASN A 103 16.52 3.70 -10.79
C ASN A 103 15.21 3.64 -10.00
N ILE A 104 14.56 2.48 -9.99
CA ILE A 104 13.41 2.21 -9.14
C ILE A 104 13.83 2.38 -7.68
N ARG A 105 13.09 3.22 -6.93
CA ARG A 105 13.31 3.36 -5.49
C ARG A 105 12.87 2.10 -4.77
N LYS A 106 13.53 1.81 -3.64
CA LYS A 106 13.12 0.75 -2.73
C LYS A 106 12.25 1.34 -1.63
N PHE A 107 11.34 0.52 -1.09
CA PHE A 107 10.59 0.89 0.10
C PHE A 107 11.54 1.18 1.26
N ASP A 108 11.21 2.21 2.03
CA ASP A 108 12.06 2.77 3.07
C ASP A 108 11.35 2.75 4.41
N GLN A 109 12.06 2.41 5.47
CA GLN A 109 11.50 2.32 6.81
C GLN A 109 10.95 3.66 7.33
N ASP A 110 11.62 4.77 7.01
CA ASP A 110 11.24 6.11 7.47
C ASP A 110 10.60 6.98 6.38
N GLY A 111 10.49 6.45 5.17
CA GLY A 111 9.91 7.15 4.02
C GLY A 111 10.73 8.33 3.51
N SER A 112 12.00 8.49 3.92
CA SER A 112 12.85 9.60 3.45
C SER A 112 13.44 9.35 2.05
N PHE A 113 13.56 8.10 1.65
CA PHE A 113 14.21 7.61 0.43
C PHE A 113 15.71 7.90 0.31
N THR A 114 16.29 8.61 1.27
CA THR A 114 17.70 8.96 1.34
C THR A 114 18.39 8.21 2.49
N GLY A 115 19.33 7.31 2.18
CA GLY A 115 19.99 6.51 3.23
C GLY A 115 19.04 5.50 3.87
N GLY A 116 19.21 5.24 5.16
CA GLY A 116 18.29 4.44 5.97
C GLY A 116 18.19 2.95 5.60
N THR A 117 17.31 2.26 6.30
CA THR A 117 17.05 0.84 6.08
C THR A 117 16.01 0.67 4.97
N LYS A 118 16.36 -0.12 3.95
CA LYS A 118 15.45 -0.44 2.85
C LYS A 118 14.82 -1.80 3.08
N HIS A 119 13.51 -1.88 2.93
CA HIS A 119 12.77 -3.13 2.97
C HIS A 119 13.02 -3.91 1.68
N LYS A 120 13.52 -5.13 1.84
CA LYS A 120 13.82 -6.02 0.71
C LYS A 120 12.67 -6.96 0.41
N ASP A 121 11.85 -7.22 1.41
CA ASP A 121 10.71 -8.12 1.38
C ASP A 121 9.47 -7.34 1.79
N CYS A 122 8.41 -7.37 0.98
CA CYS A 122 7.19 -6.61 1.24
C CYS A 122 5.96 -7.45 0.97
N VAL A 123 4.99 -7.31 1.84
CA VAL A 123 3.61 -7.75 1.63
C VAL A 123 2.79 -6.54 1.25
N PHE A 124 2.03 -6.63 0.17
CA PHE A 124 1.17 -5.57 -0.32
C PHE A 124 -0.27 -5.95 -0.06
N ILE A 125 -1.01 -5.07 0.61
CA ILE A 125 -2.44 -5.21 0.87
C ILE A 125 -3.16 -4.14 0.07
N ASN A 126 -4.00 -4.57 -0.86
CA ASN A 126 -4.74 -3.68 -1.74
C ASN A 126 -6.23 -3.75 -1.42
N TYR A 127 -6.76 -2.74 -0.76
CA TYR A 127 -8.17 -2.68 -0.37
C TYR A 127 -9.08 -2.40 -1.55
N SER A 128 -10.25 -3.02 -1.54
CA SER A 128 -11.29 -2.78 -2.55
C SER A 128 -11.71 -1.31 -2.53
N ARG A 129 -11.66 -0.65 -3.68
CA ARG A 129 -12.08 0.74 -3.83
C ARG A 129 -13.54 0.98 -3.46
N LEU A 130 -14.38 -0.03 -3.60
CA LEU A 130 -15.79 0.08 -3.21
C LEU A 130 -15.97 0.27 -1.70
N LEU A 131 -15.00 -0.17 -0.90
CA LEU A 131 -15.02 -0.07 0.56
C LEU A 131 -14.31 1.18 1.06
N VAL A 132 -13.14 1.48 0.52
CA VAL A 132 -12.27 2.57 1.02
C VAL A 132 -12.32 3.81 0.13
N LYS A 133 -13.09 3.77 -0.95
CA LYS A 133 -13.13 4.81 -1.99
C LYS A 133 -11.72 5.10 -2.50
N ASP A 134 -11.23 6.30 -2.36
CA ASP A 134 -9.96 6.72 -2.96
C ASP A 134 -8.79 6.76 -1.96
N GLU A 135 -9.08 6.87 -0.66
CA GLU A 135 -8.02 6.85 0.36
C GLU A 135 -8.51 6.36 1.73
N ILE A 136 -7.56 5.90 2.54
CA ILE A 136 -7.78 5.57 3.95
C ILE A 136 -7.57 6.83 4.77
N LYS A 137 -8.48 7.12 5.69
CA LYS A 137 -8.33 8.26 6.61
C LYS A 137 -7.08 8.07 7.48
N LYS A 138 -6.14 8.99 7.36
CA LYS A 138 -4.91 8.99 8.16
C LYS A 138 -5.22 8.98 9.67
N GLY A 139 -4.48 8.15 10.41
CA GLY A 139 -4.69 7.97 11.86
C GLY A 139 -5.84 7.05 12.24
N SER A 140 -6.46 6.36 11.28
CA SER A 140 -7.57 5.44 11.53
C SER A 140 -7.26 3.98 11.19
N TYR A 141 -6.07 3.68 10.69
CA TYR A 141 -5.72 2.34 10.23
C TYR A 141 -5.02 1.53 11.33
N THR A 142 -5.48 0.32 11.53
CA THR A 142 -4.82 -0.67 12.39
C THR A 142 -4.86 -2.04 11.73
N LEU A 143 -3.70 -2.66 11.65
CA LEU A 143 -3.53 -4.01 11.11
C LEU A 143 -2.91 -4.90 12.19
N THR A 144 -3.57 -5.99 12.51
CA THR A 144 -3.03 -7.00 13.40
C THR A 144 -2.69 -8.25 12.61
N VAL A 145 -1.43 -8.65 12.69
CA VAL A 145 -0.91 -9.85 12.04
C VAL A 145 -0.62 -10.90 13.12
N ASN A 146 -1.21 -12.08 12.96
CA ASN A 146 -1.01 -13.22 13.84
C ASN A 146 0.04 -14.16 13.23
N GLY A 147 1.19 -14.27 13.87
CA GLY A 147 2.27 -15.18 13.48
C GLY A 147 2.40 -16.35 14.44
N GLY A 148 1.40 -17.22 14.52
CA GLY A 148 1.42 -18.35 15.45
C GLY A 148 1.37 -17.92 16.92
N SER A 149 2.51 -17.94 17.61
CA SER A 149 2.61 -17.54 19.02
C SER A 149 2.81 -16.04 19.25
N SER A 150 3.00 -15.28 18.21
CA SER A 150 3.27 -13.83 18.28
C SER A 150 2.22 -13.05 17.49
N GLN A 151 1.70 -12.00 18.14
CA GLN A 151 0.79 -11.05 17.50
C GLN A 151 1.50 -9.71 17.37
N ILE A 152 1.47 -9.14 16.16
CA ILE A 152 2.02 -7.82 15.89
C ILE A 152 0.88 -6.91 15.45
N THR A 153 0.73 -5.80 16.15
CA THR A 153 -0.24 -4.76 15.78
C THR A 153 0.51 -3.58 15.18
N LEU A 154 0.14 -3.19 13.98
CA LEU A 154 0.65 -2.05 13.24
C LEU A 154 -0.44 -0.99 13.15
N ALA A 155 -0.10 0.25 13.43
CA ALA A 155 -1.04 1.35 13.34
C ALA A 155 -0.37 2.62 12.80
N ASP A 156 -1.17 3.48 12.20
CA ASP A 156 -0.74 4.76 11.63
C ASP A 156 -0.89 5.93 12.60
N HIS A 157 -0.52 5.73 13.86
CA HIS A 157 -0.74 6.67 14.96
C HIS A 157 -0.33 8.12 14.69
N GLY A 158 0.76 8.32 13.96
CA GLY A 158 1.29 9.65 13.65
C GLY A 158 0.79 10.25 12.32
N ALA A 159 0.11 9.47 11.49
CA ALA A 159 -0.15 9.82 10.11
C ALA A 159 -1.02 11.08 9.90
N GLN A 160 -1.77 11.52 10.89
CA GLN A 160 -2.53 12.78 10.80
C GLN A 160 -1.63 14.01 10.75
N ASN A 161 -0.51 13.98 11.47
CA ASN A 161 0.40 15.11 11.63
C ASN A 161 1.77 14.88 10.98
N ASP A 162 2.19 13.63 10.82
CA ASP A 162 3.46 13.22 10.24
C ASP A 162 3.27 12.25 9.08
N TYR A 163 2.69 12.75 8.01
CA TYR A 163 2.57 12.03 6.75
C TYR A 163 3.64 12.46 5.77
N ARG A 164 3.90 11.64 4.77
CA ARG A 164 4.86 11.90 3.70
C ARG A 164 4.14 12.31 2.41
N VAL A 165 4.81 13.15 1.61
CA VAL A 165 4.27 13.68 0.33
C VAL A 165 5.20 13.41 -0.85
N ASN A 166 6.23 12.61 -0.64
CA ASN A 166 7.30 12.35 -1.62
C ASN A 166 7.03 11.13 -2.51
N SER A 167 5.82 10.59 -2.47
CA SER A 167 5.35 9.53 -3.34
C SER A 167 4.66 10.09 -4.60
N PRO A 168 4.81 9.46 -5.78
CA PRO A 168 4.07 9.84 -6.97
C PRO A 168 2.55 9.63 -6.84
N THR A 169 2.10 8.78 -5.93
CA THR A 169 0.68 8.52 -5.66
C THR A 169 0.04 9.52 -4.69
N GLY A 170 0.84 10.40 -4.08
CA GLY A 170 0.34 11.41 -3.15
C GLY A 170 0.79 11.18 -1.70
N GLU A 171 -0.06 11.57 -0.77
CA GLU A 171 0.23 11.51 0.66
C GLU A 171 0.11 10.08 1.20
N TYR A 172 1.00 9.70 2.12
CA TYR A 172 0.91 8.41 2.80
C TYR A 172 1.41 8.49 4.24
N GLY A 173 0.89 7.61 5.09
CA GLY A 173 1.34 7.40 6.47
C GLY A 173 2.27 6.21 6.58
N ILE A 174 3.04 6.17 7.66
CA ILE A 174 3.91 5.04 8.02
C ILE A 174 3.27 4.29 9.18
N LEU A 175 3.28 2.97 9.10
CA LEU A 175 2.77 2.11 10.15
C LEU A 175 3.86 1.86 11.20
N TYR A 176 3.47 1.88 12.47
CA TYR A 176 4.34 1.65 13.61
C TYR A 176 3.80 0.56 14.52
N THR A 177 4.69 -0.15 15.20
CA THR A 177 4.36 -1.19 16.19
C THR A 177 4.03 -0.63 17.57
N SER A 178 4.30 0.65 17.82
CA SER A 178 4.05 1.30 19.10
C SER A 178 3.09 2.48 18.98
N SER A 179 2.45 2.85 20.08
CA SER A 179 1.56 4.02 20.16
C SER A 179 2.31 5.36 20.07
N LEU A 180 3.62 5.36 20.24
CA LEU A 180 4.47 6.53 20.06
C LEU A 180 5.10 6.44 18.67
N ALA A 181 4.70 7.34 17.79
CA ALA A 181 5.33 7.51 16.48
C ALA A 181 6.80 7.91 16.70
N SER A 182 7.68 6.94 16.62
CA SER A 182 9.13 7.20 16.61
C SER A 182 9.64 6.90 15.21
N PRO A 183 10.30 7.86 14.55
CA PRO A 183 10.80 7.67 13.19
C PRO A 183 11.71 6.45 12.99
N GLY A 184 12.21 5.86 14.05
CA GLY A 184 13.09 4.68 14.00
C GLY A 184 12.39 3.33 14.02
N THR A 185 11.08 3.26 14.25
CA THR A 185 10.32 2.00 14.41
C THR A 185 9.25 1.76 13.36
N GLY A 186 9.28 2.53 12.28
CA GLY A 186 8.38 2.35 11.16
C GLY A 186 8.61 0.99 10.47
N VAL A 187 7.54 0.35 10.07
CA VAL A 187 7.53 -0.94 9.35
C VAL A 187 6.95 -0.78 7.94
N GLY A 188 7.03 0.42 7.40
CA GLY A 188 6.67 0.92 6.08
C GLY A 188 5.97 -0.01 5.14
#